data_ff71583373992f1a1b9f0b2047eced13
#
_entry.id   ff71583373992f1a1b9f0b2047eced13
#
_cell.length_a   1.000
_cell.length_b   1.000
_cell.length_c   1.000
_cell.angle_alpha   90.00
_cell.angle_beta   90.00
_cell.angle_gamma   90.00
#
_symmetry.space_group_name_H-M   'P 1'
#
loop_
_entity.id
_entity.type
_entity.pdbx_description
1 polymer ?
#
loop_
_entity_poly.entity_id
_entity_poly.type
_entity_poly.pdbx_seq_one_letter_code
_entity_poly.pdbx_strand_id
1 'polypeptide(L)'
;MSTQVNRLISLDAMRGFTIAAMILVNFPGNGDHVFAPLMHSVWNGLTPTDVIAPFFLFIVGVSIAIAYTKRLDKGLPKGDMYKKIIVRSFKIFAVGIFLNLLPDFNFAEIRWTGTLPRIAIVFLVCALMFLNTKWKTQAWIGGGILVAYWLVMTLIPTPGEGKVMLERGVNLANWIDNQYMPGKMWQGTWDPEGILSTFPSIVSGISGMLAGVLMLSNRTKEMKVILLMVIGFFMTFAGYLWGLTFPVNENIWTSSFVFVTSGIAFMALGAFYFLVDMKGLTYGTKPGIIFGANAITVYVLGDVLALLFYGLKIGGQSLNMHFFDAFTALGMAPKLASMIYAILYVCIIFIPALIMYRRKIFIKL
;
A
#
# COMPACT_ATOMS: atom_id res chain seq x y z
N MET A 1 -29.04 13.80 -15.50
CA MET A 1 -27.81 14.01 -16.30
C MET A 1 -26.74 13.10 -15.74
N SER A 2 -26.39 12.00 -16.45
CA SER A 2 -25.28 11.13 -16.03
C SER A 2 -23.98 11.87 -16.28
N THR A 3 -23.34 12.31 -15.22
CA THR A 3 -21.97 12.81 -15.28
C THR A 3 -21.09 11.63 -15.74
N GLN A 4 -20.71 11.62 -17.01
CA GLN A 4 -19.64 10.74 -17.47
C GLN A 4 -18.41 11.04 -16.62
N VAL A 5 -18.15 10.18 -15.64
CA VAL A 5 -16.92 10.26 -14.85
C VAL A 5 -15.79 9.90 -15.81
N ASN A 6 -15.15 10.91 -16.38
CA ASN A 6 -13.95 10.74 -17.18
C ASN A 6 -12.89 9.99 -16.34
N ARG A 7 -12.04 9.24 -17.02
CA ARG A 7 -10.89 8.58 -16.39
C ARG A 7 -10.05 9.64 -15.66
N LEU A 8 -9.81 9.47 -14.35
CA LEU A 8 -8.97 10.38 -13.57
C LEU A 8 -7.50 10.05 -13.85
N ILE A 9 -6.85 10.90 -14.63
CA ILE A 9 -5.43 10.74 -14.99
C ILE A 9 -4.55 10.86 -13.74
N SER A 10 -4.92 11.78 -12.83
CA SER A 10 -4.25 11.97 -11.54
C SER A 10 -4.19 10.68 -10.72
N LEU A 11 -5.30 9.93 -10.62
CA LEU A 11 -5.36 8.70 -9.85
C LEU A 11 -4.50 7.59 -10.48
N ASP A 12 -4.52 7.48 -11.81
CA ASP A 12 -3.68 6.50 -12.52
C ASP A 12 -2.20 6.82 -12.36
N ALA A 13 -1.82 8.11 -12.45
CA ALA A 13 -0.46 8.56 -12.23
C ALA A 13 0.00 8.32 -10.78
N MET A 14 -0.83 8.71 -9.79
CA MET A 14 -0.54 8.51 -8.38
C MET A 14 -0.33 7.02 -8.07
N ARG A 15 -1.19 6.14 -8.59
CA ARG A 15 -1.04 4.68 -8.42
C ARG A 15 0.29 4.17 -8.97
N GLY A 16 0.68 4.61 -10.15
CA GLY A 16 1.91 4.17 -10.78
C GLY A 16 3.16 4.70 -10.10
N PHE A 17 3.14 5.95 -9.62
CA PHE A 17 4.25 6.48 -8.82
C PHE A 17 4.38 5.76 -7.48
N THR A 18 3.26 5.41 -6.84
CA THR A 18 3.27 4.60 -5.60
C THR A 18 3.91 3.23 -5.84
N ILE A 19 3.57 2.54 -6.95
CA ILE A 19 4.20 1.26 -7.31
C ILE A 19 5.68 1.43 -7.65
N ALA A 20 6.05 2.46 -8.39
CA ALA A 20 7.46 2.73 -8.70
C ALA A 20 8.28 2.99 -7.43
N ALA A 21 7.72 3.77 -6.48
CA ALA A 21 8.33 4.01 -5.19
C ALA A 21 8.45 2.71 -4.37
N MET A 22 7.42 1.85 -4.36
CA MET A 22 7.45 0.55 -3.68
C MET A 22 8.58 -0.34 -4.21
N ILE A 23 8.74 -0.41 -5.54
CA ILE A 23 9.83 -1.16 -6.16
C ILE A 23 11.19 -0.54 -5.79
N LEU A 24 11.31 0.78 -5.82
CA LEU A 24 12.54 1.49 -5.49
C LEU A 24 13.05 1.18 -4.08
N VAL A 25 12.15 1.20 -3.09
CA VAL A 25 12.54 1.00 -1.67
C VAL A 25 12.74 -0.47 -1.31
N ASN A 26 12.03 -1.39 -2.00
CA ASN A 26 12.12 -2.82 -1.72
C ASN A 26 13.37 -3.48 -2.33
N PHE A 27 13.98 -2.87 -3.36
CA PHE A 27 15.08 -3.48 -4.11
C PHE A 27 16.32 -2.56 -4.17
N PRO A 28 16.96 -2.24 -3.02
CA PRO A 28 18.21 -1.48 -2.98
C PRO A 28 19.38 -2.34 -3.50
N GLY A 29 20.44 -1.71 -3.99
CA GLY A 29 21.66 -2.42 -4.40
C GLY A 29 22.33 -3.17 -3.25
N ASN A 30 22.35 -2.54 -2.08
CA ASN A 30 22.81 -3.13 -0.81
C ASN A 30 21.96 -2.56 0.33
N GLY A 31 21.31 -3.45 1.11
CA GLY A 31 20.42 -3.09 2.21
C GLY A 31 21.08 -2.35 3.37
N ASP A 32 22.39 -2.55 3.57
CA ASP A 32 23.14 -1.86 4.63
C ASP A 32 23.52 -0.41 4.25
N HIS A 33 23.42 -0.08 2.97
CA HIS A 33 23.82 1.21 2.41
C HIS A 33 22.62 1.90 1.73
N VAL A 34 21.60 2.25 2.51
CA VAL A 34 20.40 2.95 2.05
C VAL A 34 20.34 4.36 2.66
N PHE A 35 19.81 5.34 1.93
CA PHE A 35 19.51 6.66 2.49
C PHE A 35 18.34 6.57 3.47
N ALA A 36 18.41 7.29 4.60
CA ALA A 36 17.39 7.24 5.65
C ALA A 36 15.94 7.46 5.16
N PRO A 37 15.64 8.38 4.22
CA PRO A 37 14.28 8.52 3.71
C PRO A 37 13.74 7.32 2.91
N LEU A 38 14.63 6.42 2.45
CA LEU A 38 14.28 5.21 1.70
C LEU A 38 14.25 3.96 2.59
N MET A 39 14.48 4.11 3.90
CA MET A 39 14.36 3.04 4.89
C MET A 39 13.03 3.17 5.63
N HIS A 40 12.49 2.05 6.10
CA HIS A 40 11.41 2.06 7.07
C HIS A 40 11.89 2.62 8.42
N SER A 41 10.98 3.22 9.17
CA SER A 41 11.24 3.55 10.57
C SER A 41 11.55 2.27 11.36
N VAL A 42 12.52 2.35 12.26
CA VAL A 42 12.97 1.17 13.03
C VAL A 42 11.82 0.57 13.84
N TRP A 43 10.99 1.40 14.45
CA TRP A 43 9.78 1.02 15.18
C TRP A 43 8.76 2.15 15.18
N ASN A 44 8.89 3.12 16.08
CA ASN A 44 8.03 4.30 16.13
C ASN A 44 8.57 5.41 15.21
N GLY A 45 7.66 6.14 14.58
CA GLY A 45 7.98 7.23 13.67
C GLY A 45 7.38 7.04 12.28
N LEU A 46 7.75 7.91 11.38
CA LEU A 46 7.28 7.91 10.00
C LEU A 46 8.40 8.35 9.07
N THR A 47 8.74 7.52 8.11
CA THR A 47 9.60 7.88 6.98
C THR A 47 8.76 8.02 5.69
N PRO A 48 9.29 8.60 4.62
CA PRO A 48 8.61 8.57 3.32
C PRO A 48 8.31 7.16 2.81
N THR A 49 9.13 6.17 3.15
CA THR A 49 8.93 4.76 2.79
C THR A 49 7.69 4.18 3.47
N ASP A 50 7.45 4.49 4.74
CA ASP A 50 6.30 4.00 5.51
C ASP A 50 4.95 4.50 4.97
N VAL A 51 4.94 5.54 4.14
CA VAL A 51 3.72 6.10 3.54
C VAL A 51 3.26 5.32 2.30
N ILE A 52 4.15 4.55 1.67
CA ILE A 52 3.91 3.93 0.35
C ILE A 52 2.79 2.88 0.41
N ALA A 53 2.86 1.94 1.36
CA ALA A 53 1.87 0.88 1.50
C ALA A 53 0.47 1.41 1.88
N PRO A 54 0.30 2.34 2.85
CA PRO A 54 -0.98 3.00 3.12
C PRO A 54 -1.54 3.76 1.92
N PHE A 55 -0.69 4.43 1.13
CA PHE A 55 -1.12 5.11 -0.10
C PHE A 55 -1.70 4.13 -1.10
N PHE A 56 -1.08 2.96 -1.24
CA PHE A 56 -1.62 1.94 -2.14
C PHE A 56 -3.00 1.46 -1.68
N LEU A 57 -3.20 1.19 -0.38
CA LEU A 57 -4.51 0.82 0.18
C LEU A 57 -5.54 1.94 0.01
N PHE A 58 -5.15 3.19 0.22
CA PHE A 58 -5.98 4.36 -0.04
C PHE A 58 -6.42 4.43 -1.51
N ILE A 59 -5.50 4.27 -2.46
CA ILE A 59 -5.77 4.27 -3.90
C ILE A 59 -6.70 3.12 -4.30
N VAL A 60 -6.56 1.95 -3.67
CA VAL A 60 -7.49 0.82 -3.83
C VAL A 60 -8.89 1.25 -3.40
N GLY A 61 -9.04 1.90 -2.26
CA GLY A 61 -10.32 2.43 -1.77
C GLY A 61 -10.95 3.45 -2.74
N VAL A 62 -10.19 4.44 -3.22
CA VAL A 62 -10.65 5.41 -4.23
C VAL A 62 -11.13 4.69 -5.49
N SER A 63 -10.37 3.69 -5.95
CA SER A 63 -10.68 2.90 -7.13
C SER A 63 -11.97 2.07 -6.97
N ILE A 64 -12.22 1.52 -5.77
CA ILE A 64 -13.47 0.83 -5.41
C ILE A 64 -14.65 1.78 -5.55
N ALA A 65 -14.59 2.96 -4.93
CA ALA A 65 -15.67 3.94 -4.98
C ALA A 65 -16.00 4.32 -6.43
N ILE A 66 -15.01 4.65 -7.24
CA ILE A 66 -15.21 5.04 -8.64
C ILE A 66 -15.77 3.87 -9.48
N ALA A 67 -15.21 2.68 -9.34
CA ALA A 67 -15.57 1.55 -10.17
C ALA A 67 -16.99 1.02 -9.86
N TYR A 68 -17.34 0.92 -8.58
CA TYR A 68 -18.65 0.37 -8.19
C TYR A 68 -19.77 1.37 -8.30
N THR A 69 -19.54 2.69 -8.06
CA THR A 69 -20.53 3.72 -8.37
C THR A 69 -20.92 3.66 -9.84
N LYS A 70 -19.94 3.64 -10.76
CA LYS A 70 -20.22 3.52 -12.21
C LYS A 70 -21.03 2.26 -12.59
N ARG A 71 -20.86 1.16 -11.87
CA ARG A 71 -21.60 -0.08 -12.12
C ARG A 71 -23.01 -0.01 -11.55
N LEU A 72 -23.18 0.57 -10.38
CA LEU A 72 -24.48 0.80 -9.75
C LEU A 72 -25.33 1.77 -10.59
N ASP A 73 -24.72 2.85 -11.10
CA ASP A 73 -25.39 3.83 -11.97
C ASP A 73 -25.85 3.21 -13.30
N LYS A 74 -25.19 2.14 -13.76
CA LYS A 74 -25.58 1.35 -14.94
C LYS A 74 -26.64 0.29 -14.63
N GLY A 75 -27.11 0.20 -13.39
CA GLY A 75 -28.11 -0.78 -12.97
C GLY A 75 -27.63 -2.23 -12.99
N LEU A 76 -26.33 -2.49 -12.96
CA LEU A 76 -25.79 -3.84 -12.95
C LEU A 76 -26.17 -4.57 -11.64
N PRO A 77 -26.52 -5.88 -11.69
CA PRO A 77 -26.94 -6.62 -10.51
C PRO A 77 -25.77 -6.78 -9.51
N LYS A 78 -26.08 -6.60 -8.21
CA LYS A 78 -25.07 -6.74 -7.14
C LYS A 78 -24.45 -8.14 -7.06
N GLY A 79 -25.22 -9.20 -7.40
CA GLY A 79 -24.74 -10.59 -7.40
C GLY A 79 -23.49 -10.78 -8.27
N ASP A 80 -23.50 -10.22 -9.49
CA ASP A 80 -22.34 -10.27 -10.39
C ASP A 80 -21.14 -9.48 -9.84
N MET A 81 -21.41 -8.40 -9.11
CA MET A 81 -20.35 -7.62 -8.47
C MET A 81 -19.72 -8.41 -7.33
N TYR A 82 -20.49 -9.07 -6.47
CA TYR A 82 -19.97 -9.91 -5.38
C TYR A 82 -19.09 -11.04 -5.92
N LYS A 83 -19.55 -11.77 -6.93
CA LYS A 83 -18.73 -12.80 -7.57
C LYS A 83 -17.40 -12.27 -8.08
N LYS A 84 -17.40 -11.11 -8.75
CA LYS A 84 -16.19 -10.47 -9.26
C LYS A 84 -15.25 -9.98 -8.14
N ILE A 85 -15.81 -9.48 -7.03
CA ILE A 85 -15.04 -9.07 -5.85
C ILE A 85 -14.33 -10.28 -5.25
N ILE A 86 -15.06 -11.35 -4.96
CA ILE A 86 -14.50 -12.56 -4.34
C ILE A 86 -13.42 -13.18 -5.23
N VAL A 87 -13.70 -13.37 -6.52
CA VAL A 87 -12.73 -13.94 -7.46
C VAL A 87 -11.48 -13.07 -7.57
N ARG A 88 -11.62 -11.74 -7.61
CA ARG A 88 -10.50 -10.83 -7.69
C ARG A 88 -9.67 -10.85 -6.41
N SER A 89 -10.32 -10.81 -5.25
CA SER A 89 -9.64 -10.91 -3.96
C SER A 89 -8.86 -12.21 -3.83
N PHE A 90 -9.51 -13.34 -4.18
CA PHE A 90 -8.86 -14.64 -4.17
C PHE A 90 -7.63 -14.70 -5.10
N LYS A 91 -7.73 -14.15 -6.32
CA LYS A 91 -6.60 -14.09 -7.25
C LYS A 91 -5.43 -13.30 -6.68
N ILE A 92 -5.67 -12.11 -6.10
CA ILE A 92 -4.61 -11.28 -5.50
C ILE A 92 -3.98 -12.02 -4.33
N PHE A 93 -4.81 -12.64 -3.47
CA PHE A 93 -4.33 -13.43 -2.34
C PHE A 93 -3.45 -14.62 -2.80
N ALA A 94 -3.95 -15.41 -3.77
CA ALA A 94 -3.24 -16.55 -4.31
C ALA A 94 -1.90 -16.17 -4.95
N VAL A 95 -1.87 -15.06 -5.68
CA VAL A 95 -0.61 -14.53 -6.25
C VAL A 95 0.36 -14.13 -5.13
N GLY A 96 -0.12 -13.51 -4.04
CA GLY A 96 0.72 -13.18 -2.89
C GLY A 96 1.32 -14.42 -2.22
N ILE A 97 0.51 -15.45 -1.99
CA ILE A 97 1.00 -16.73 -1.45
C ILE A 97 1.99 -17.40 -2.42
N PHE A 98 1.72 -17.35 -3.72
CA PHE A 98 2.65 -17.87 -4.72
C PHE A 98 4.01 -17.16 -4.66
N LEU A 99 4.05 -15.83 -4.54
CA LEU A 99 5.30 -15.07 -4.38
C LEU A 99 6.06 -15.46 -3.11
N ASN A 100 5.34 -15.68 -2.01
CA ASN A 100 5.95 -16.12 -0.75
C ASN A 100 6.54 -17.54 -0.83
N LEU A 101 6.00 -18.39 -1.72
CA LEU A 101 6.52 -19.73 -1.97
C LEU A 101 7.70 -19.75 -2.95
N LEU A 102 7.78 -18.76 -3.82
CA LEU A 102 8.68 -18.79 -4.98
C LEU A 102 10.17 -18.99 -4.61
N PRO A 103 10.72 -18.43 -3.51
CA PRO A 103 12.13 -18.65 -3.17
C PRO A 103 12.50 -20.10 -2.94
N ASP A 104 11.69 -20.86 -2.20
CA ASP A 104 12.08 -22.19 -1.67
C ASP A 104 11.05 -23.29 -1.96
N PHE A 105 9.84 -22.96 -2.40
CA PHE A 105 8.68 -23.87 -2.54
C PHE A 105 8.43 -24.75 -1.31
N ASN A 106 8.75 -24.22 -0.12
CA ASN A 106 8.55 -24.92 1.15
C ASN A 106 7.10 -24.75 1.65
N PHE A 107 6.27 -25.76 1.37
CA PHE A 107 4.84 -25.74 1.75
C PHE A 107 4.62 -25.88 3.27
N ALA A 108 5.60 -26.38 4.02
CA ALA A 108 5.50 -26.52 5.47
C ALA A 108 5.68 -25.17 6.20
N GLU A 109 6.40 -24.25 5.59
CA GLU A 109 6.73 -22.93 6.15
C GLU A 109 6.18 -21.77 5.31
N ILE A 110 4.97 -21.91 4.77
CA ILE A 110 4.34 -20.85 3.98
C ILE A 110 4.12 -19.61 4.86
N ARG A 111 4.54 -18.44 4.39
CA ARG A 111 4.11 -17.17 4.94
C ARG A 111 2.72 -16.82 4.38
N TRP A 112 1.69 -16.86 5.21
CA TRP A 112 0.29 -16.57 4.82
C TRP A 112 -0.04 -15.09 4.75
N THR A 113 0.85 -14.24 5.23
CA THR A 113 0.75 -12.78 5.25
C THR A 113 1.61 -12.16 4.15
N GLY A 114 1.62 -10.84 4.12
CA GLY A 114 2.40 -10.04 3.18
C GLY A 114 1.55 -8.98 2.49
N THR A 115 2.20 -8.16 1.67
CA THR A 115 1.59 -6.99 1.03
C THR A 115 0.38 -7.36 0.16
N LEU A 116 0.48 -8.35 -0.73
CA LEU A 116 -0.63 -8.75 -1.60
C LEU A 116 -1.77 -9.45 -0.85
N PRO A 117 -1.54 -10.40 0.08
CA PRO A 117 -2.59 -10.92 0.94
C PRO A 117 -3.34 -9.83 1.70
N ARG A 118 -2.64 -8.84 2.29
CA ARG A 118 -3.27 -7.69 2.96
C ARG A 118 -4.10 -6.87 2.00
N ILE A 119 -3.59 -6.53 0.81
CA ILE A 119 -4.35 -5.83 -0.23
C ILE A 119 -5.61 -6.60 -0.61
N ALA A 120 -5.54 -7.92 -0.73
CA ALA A 120 -6.68 -8.78 -1.07
C ALA A 120 -7.78 -8.70 0.00
N ILE A 121 -7.41 -8.76 1.28
CA ILE A 121 -8.35 -8.67 2.41
C ILE A 121 -8.98 -7.27 2.46
N VAL A 122 -8.16 -6.22 2.39
CA VAL A 122 -8.65 -4.83 2.39
C VAL A 122 -9.58 -4.58 1.20
N PHE A 123 -9.21 -5.03 -0.01
CA PHE A 123 -10.07 -4.92 -1.19
C PHE A 123 -11.40 -5.64 -0.99
N LEU A 124 -11.39 -6.89 -0.48
CA LEU A 124 -12.59 -7.68 -0.23
C LEU A 124 -13.55 -6.95 0.72
N VAL A 125 -13.05 -6.58 1.90
CA VAL A 125 -13.86 -5.96 2.95
C VAL A 125 -14.38 -4.59 2.49
N CYS A 126 -13.53 -3.75 1.94
CA CYS A 126 -13.89 -2.42 1.45
C CYS A 126 -14.91 -2.49 0.31
N ALA A 127 -14.73 -3.39 -0.67
CA ALA A 127 -15.64 -3.50 -1.80
C ALA A 127 -17.03 -4.05 -1.38
N LEU A 128 -17.08 -5.03 -0.49
CA LEU A 128 -18.34 -5.53 0.07
C LEU A 128 -19.03 -4.46 0.91
N MET A 129 -18.28 -3.73 1.75
CA MET A 129 -18.80 -2.62 2.54
C MET A 129 -19.36 -1.52 1.65
N PHE A 130 -18.67 -1.14 0.57
CA PHE A 130 -19.11 -0.11 -0.36
C PHE A 130 -20.45 -0.43 -1.02
N LEU A 131 -20.68 -1.68 -1.42
CA LEU A 131 -21.93 -2.11 -2.06
C LEU A 131 -23.12 -2.15 -1.10
N ASN A 132 -22.88 -2.27 0.21
CA ASN A 132 -23.94 -2.53 1.20
C ASN A 132 -24.18 -1.37 2.16
N THR A 133 -23.30 -0.38 2.22
CA THR A 133 -23.38 0.72 3.20
C THR A 133 -23.21 2.07 2.54
N LYS A 134 -23.74 3.10 3.20
CA LYS A 134 -23.53 4.50 2.79
C LYS A 134 -22.23 5.05 3.39
N TRP A 135 -21.69 6.10 2.80
CA TRP A 135 -20.43 6.72 3.21
C TRP A 135 -20.38 7.10 4.72
N LYS A 136 -21.52 7.56 5.30
CA LYS A 136 -21.59 7.87 6.75
C LYS A 136 -21.36 6.63 7.59
N THR A 137 -22.00 5.50 7.23
CA THR A 137 -21.82 4.22 7.93
C THR A 137 -20.37 3.73 7.77
N GLN A 138 -19.77 3.88 6.59
CA GLN A 138 -18.37 3.54 6.35
C GLN A 138 -17.43 4.36 7.25
N ALA A 139 -17.67 5.66 7.38
CA ALA A 139 -16.90 6.55 8.25
C ALA A 139 -17.03 6.14 9.73
N TRP A 140 -18.25 5.83 10.20
CA TRP A 140 -18.47 5.36 11.57
C TRP A 140 -17.82 4.01 11.85
N ILE A 141 -17.90 3.05 10.93
CA ILE A 141 -17.23 1.75 11.05
C ILE A 141 -15.71 1.96 11.11
N GLY A 142 -15.15 2.79 10.21
CA GLY A 142 -13.72 3.09 10.21
C GLY A 142 -13.27 3.73 11.53
N GLY A 143 -13.99 4.75 12.01
CA GLY A 143 -13.72 5.36 13.32
C GLY A 143 -13.81 4.37 14.48
N GLY A 144 -14.85 3.54 14.48
CA GLY A 144 -15.04 2.50 15.48
C GLY A 144 -13.91 1.47 15.51
N ILE A 145 -13.44 1.01 14.34
CA ILE A 145 -12.28 0.09 14.23
C ILE A 145 -11.03 0.74 14.83
N LEU A 146 -10.73 2.00 14.50
CA LEU A 146 -9.53 2.67 15.00
C LEU A 146 -9.58 2.89 16.52
N VAL A 147 -10.73 3.30 17.05
CA VAL A 147 -10.91 3.46 18.50
C VAL A 147 -10.82 2.10 19.21
N ALA A 148 -11.50 1.08 18.70
CA ALA A 148 -11.44 -0.26 19.28
C ALA A 148 -10.01 -0.82 19.27
N TYR A 149 -9.30 -0.67 18.16
CA TYR A 149 -7.90 -1.10 18.05
C TYR A 149 -7.00 -0.37 19.04
N TRP A 150 -7.14 0.95 19.14
CA TRP A 150 -6.40 1.74 20.13
C TRP A 150 -6.68 1.26 21.56
N LEU A 151 -7.95 1.09 21.94
CA LEU A 151 -8.32 0.62 23.27
C LEU A 151 -7.78 -0.80 23.55
N VAL A 152 -7.89 -1.70 22.57
CA VAL A 152 -7.35 -3.07 22.70
C VAL A 152 -5.84 -3.04 22.93
N MET A 153 -5.10 -2.25 22.14
CA MET A 153 -3.63 -2.19 22.23
C MET A 153 -3.13 -1.43 23.47
N THR A 154 -3.94 -0.53 24.07
CA THR A 154 -3.50 0.32 25.19
C THR A 154 -4.13 -0.04 26.53
N LEU A 155 -5.16 -0.90 26.56
CA LEU A 155 -5.82 -1.30 27.81
C LEU A 155 -5.66 -2.79 28.14
N ILE A 156 -5.42 -3.64 27.12
CA ILE A 156 -5.29 -5.08 27.36
C ILE A 156 -3.80 -5.41 27.58
N PRO A 157 -3.43 -5.93 28.76
CA PRO A 157 -2.08 -6.39 29.01
C PRO A 157 -1.66 -7.51 28.06
N THR A 158 -0.43 -7.47 27.57
CA THR A 158 0.11 -8.57 26.77
C THR A 158 0.24 -9.81 27.65
N PRO A 159 -0.34 -10.95 27.25
CA PRO A 159 -0.22 -12.20 28.02
C PRO A 159 1.25 -12.59 28.22
N GLY A 160 1.60 -12.94 29.44
CA GLY A 160 2.97 -13.24 29.86
C GLY A 160 3.76 -12.04 30.39
N GLU A 161 3.42 -10.80 29.97
CA GLU A 161 4.11 -9.58 30.40
C GLU A 161 3.43 -8.91 31.63
N GLY A 162 2.16 -9.21 31.89
CA GLY A 162 1.38 -8.65 32.99
C GLY A 162 1.08 -7.15 32.91
N LYS A 163 1.49 -6.48 31.84
CA LYS A 163 1.30 -5.06 31.55
C LYS A 163 1.08 -4.81 30.08
N VAL A 164 0.60 -3.62 29.75
CA VAL A 164 0.50 -3.16 28.34
C VAL A 164 1.88 -2.87 27.80
N MET A 165 2.20 -3.47 26.65
CA MET A 165 3.44 -3.26 25.94
C MET A 165 3.15 -2.80 24.50
N LEU A 166 3.91 -1.83 24.02
CA LEU A 166 3.85 -1.36 22.62
C LEU A 166 5.17 -1.55 21.88
N GLU A 167 6.18 -2.11 22.53
CA GLU A 167 7.50 -2.35 22.00
C GLU A 167 7.50 -3.51 21.00
N ARG A 168 8.55 -3.55 20.21
CA ARG A 168 8.76 -4.55 19.15
C ARG A 168 8.84 -5.97 19.75
N GLY A 169 8.04 -6.88 19.21
CA GLY A 169 8.08 -8.30 19.54
C GLY A 169 7.30 -8.70 20.81
N VAL A 170 6.95 -7.74 21.67
CA VAL A 170 6.30 -8.00 22.98
C VAL A 170 4.93 -7.33 23.16
N ASN A 171 4.41 -6.69 22.13
CA ASN A 171 3.07 -6.10 22.17
C ASN A 171 1.97 -7.13 21.88
N LEU A 172 0.73 -6.77 22.18
CA LEU A 172 -0.41 -7.67 22.02
C LEU A 172 -0.62 -8.15 20.58
N ALA A 173 -0.39 -7.29 19.56
CA ALA A 173 -0.52 -7.69 18.17
C ALA A 173 0.51 -8.76 17.79
N ASN A 174 1.75 -8.58 18.20
CA ASN A 174 2.82 -9.56 17.96
C ASN A 174 2.59 -10.86 18.74
N TRP A 175 2.04 -10.78 19.94
CA TRP A 175 1.66 -11.97 20.72
C TRP A 175 0.56 -12.76 20.01
N ILE A 176 -0.48 -12.09 19.48
CA ILE A 176 -1.56 -12.76 18.72
C ILE A 176 -1.00 -13.42 17.47
N ASP A 177 -0.10 -12.76 16.75
CA ASP A 177 0.54 -13.35 15.58
C ASP A 177 1.31 -14.63 15.97
N ASN A 178 2.11 -14.56 17.03
CA ASN A 178 2.89 -15.71 17.51
C ASN A 178 2.02 -16.91 17.93
N GLN A 179 0.82 -16.68 18.47
CA GLN A 179 -0.08 -17.73 18.92
C GLN A 179 -0.94 -18.34 17.80
N TYR A 180 -1.38 -17.53 16.86
CA TYR A 180 -2.47 -17.90 15.94
C TYR A 180 -2.08 -17.87 14.46
N MET A 181 -0.93 -17.28 14.10
CA MET A 181 -0.49 -17.24 12.71
C MET A 181 0.13 -18.57 12.32
N PRO A 182 -0.39 -19.27 11.31
CA PRO A 182 0.26 -20.47 10.81
C PRO A 182 1.46 -20.15 9.93
N GLY A 183 2.46 -21.05 9.93
CA GLY A 183 3.61 -20.99 9.06
C GLY A 183 4.65 -19.94 9.47
N LYS A 184 5.44 -19.48 8.49
CA LYS A 184 6.54 -18.53 8.72
C LYS A 184 6.04 -17.10 8.82
N MET A 185 6.63 -16.31 9.70
CA MET A 185 6.40 -14.88 9.84
C MET A 185 7.66 -14.10 9.46
N TRP A 186 7.49 -12.88 8.94
CA TRP A 186 8.59 -12.05 8.44
C TRP A 186 9.66 -11.77 9.50
N GLN A 187 9.24 -11.52 10.74
CA GLN A 187 10.13 -11.21 11.85
C GLN A 187 10.37 -12.43 12.78
N GLY A 188 10.08 -13.64 12.32
CA GLY A 188 10.22 -14.89 13.07
C GLY A 188 9.04 -15.15 14.00
N THR A 189 8.76 -14.27 14.96
CA THR A 189 7.69 -14.41 15.96
C THR A 189 6.47 -13.52 15.72
N TRP A 190 6.52 -12.63 14.73
CA TRP A 190 5.42 -11.73 14.36
C TRP A 190 5.58 -11.24 12.93
N ASP A 191 4.53 -10.66 12.39
CA ASP A 191 4.50 -10.16 11.01
C ASP A 191 3.93 -8.73 10.94
N PRO A 192 4.57 -7.78 10.22
CA PRO A 192 4.02 -6.44 10.03
C PRO A 192 2.63 -6.47 9.38
N GLU A 193 2.38 -7.47 8.52
CA GLU A 193 1.06 -7.73 7.94
C GLU A 193 0.24 -8.76 8.76
N GLY A 194 0.39 -8.75 10.09
CA GLY A 194 -0.24 -9.67 11.02
C GLY A 194 -1.76 -9.55 11.12
N ILE A 195 -2.33 -10.40 11.98
CA ILE A 195 -3.79 -10.56 12.14
C ILE A 195 -4.41 -9.25 12.63
N LEU A 196 -3.92 -8.75 13.77
CA LEU A 196 -4.55 -7.63 14.45
C LEU A 196 -4.32 -6.31 13.68
N SER A 197 -3.12 -6.10 13.13
CA SER A 197 -2.76 -4.92 12.32
C SER A 197 -3.55 -4.84 10.99
N THR A 198 -4.17 -5.93 10.56
CA THR A 198 -5.02 -5.95 9.36
C THR A 198 -6.31 -5.14 9.55
N PHE A 199 -6.87 -5.07 10.76
CA PHE A 199 -8.08 -4.29 11.00
C PHE A 199 -7.90 -2.78 10.76
N PRO A 200 -6.91 -2.09 11.35
CA PRO A 200 -6.68 -0.69 11.01
C PRO A 200 -6.22 -0.48 9.57
N SER A 201 -5.58 -1.46 8.92
CA SER A 201 -5.24 -1.34 7.49
C SER A 201 -6.47 -1.29 6.58
N ILE A 202 -7.59 -1.94 6.96
CA ILE A 202 -8.87 -1.81 6.28
C ILE A 202 -9.34 -0.35 6.29
N VAL A 203 -9.07 0.39 7.38
CA VAL A 203 -9.47 1.79 7.48
C VAL A 203 -8.69 2.69 6.53
N SER A 204 -7.43 2.36 6.20
CA SER A 204 -6.71 3.02 5.12
C SER A 204 -7.45 2.88 3.77
N GLY A 205 -8.04 1.70 3.50
CA GLY A 205 -8.91 1.49 2.34
C GLY A 205 -10.24 2.25 2.44
N ILE A 206 -10.87 2.27 3.63
CA ILE A 206 -12.11 3.03 3.87
C ILE A 206 -11.87 4.54 3.65
N SER A 207 -10.76 5.09 4.14
CA SER A 207 -10.40 6.50 3.92
C SER A 207 -10.32 6.83 2.42
N GLY A 208 -9.74 5.93 1.63
CA GLY A 208 -9.74 6.02 0.18
C GLY A 208 -11.14 5.96 -0.44
N MET A 209 -12.03 5.09 0.06
CA MET A 209 -13.43 5.06 -0.42
C MET A 209 -14.13 6.41 -0.16
N LEU A 210 -13.95 7.00 1.02
CA LEU A 210 -14.52 8.29 1.36
C LEU A 210 -13.97 9.40 0.45
N ALA A 211 -12.67 9.41 0.16
CA ALA A 211 -12.07 10.31 -0.83
C ALA A 211 -12.67 10.12 -2.22
N GLY A 212 -12.86 8.87 -2.65
CA GLY A 212 -13.49 8.53 -3.91
C GLY A 212 -14.95 9.02 -4.00
N VAL A 213 -15.73 8.88 -2.93
CA VAL A 213 -17.10 9.42 -2.84
C VAL A 213 -17.08 10.96 -2.95
N LEU A 214 -16.14 11.63 -2.28
CA LEU A 214 -15.95 13.08 -2.41
C LEU A 214 -15.63 13.48 -3.85
N MET A 215 -14.74 12.74 -4.52
CA MET A 215 -14.39 12.98 -5.93
C MET A 215 -15.58 12.80 -6.89
N LEU A 216 -16.50 11.89 -6.57
CA LEU A 216 -17.70 11.63 -7.37
C LEU A 216 -18.88 12.58 -7.04
N SER A 217 -18.77 13.38 -5.98
CA SER A 217 -19.83 14.31 -5.57
C SER A 217 -20.11 15.39 -6.62
N ASN A 218 -21.29 16.04 -6.54
CA ASN A 218 -21.68 17.15 -7.44
C ASN A 218 -21.01 18.50 -7.11
N ARG A 219 -19.95 18.50 -6.29
CA ARG A 219 -19.22 19.71 -5.92
C ARG A 219 -18.35 20.19 -7.09
N THR A 220 -18.01 21.50 -7.11
CA THR A 220 -17.07 22.04 -8.08
C THR A 220 -15.68 21.41 -7.92
N LYS A 221 -14.86 21.45 -8.95
CA LYS A 221 -13.51 20.90 -8.91
C LYS A 221 -12.66 21.54 -7.81
N GLU A 222 -12.77 22.85 -7.69
CA GLU A 222 -12.07 23.67 -6.68
C GLU A 222 -12.48 23.25 -5.27
N MET A 223 -13.78 23.09 -5.02
CA MET A 223 -14.30 22.68 -3.72
C MET A 223 -13.83 21.26 -3.36
N LYS A 224 -13.73 20.35 -4.34
CA LYS A 224 -13.15 19.00 -4.10
C LYS A 224 -11.70 19.08 -3.65
N VAL A 225 -10.87 19.90 -4.32
CA VAL A 225 -9.47 20.10 -3.92
C VAL A 225 -9.39 20.71 -2.53
N ILE A 226 -10.15 21.77 -2.25
CA ILE A 226 -10.17 22.40 -0.94
C ILE A 226 -10.52 21.38 0.15
N LEU A 227 -11.58 20.60 -0.04
CA LEU A 227 -12.00 19.60 0.94
C LEU A 227 -10.96 18.49 1.12
N LEU A 228 -10.33 18.00 0.03
CA LEU A 228 -9.26 17.02 0.13
C LEU A 228 -8.08 17.55 0.94
N MET A 229 -7.68 18.81 0.69
CA MET A 229 -6.58 19.46 1.43
C MET A 229 -6.94 19.70 2.90
N VAL A 230 -8.13 20.24 3.18
CA VAL A 230 -8.58 20.54 4.55
C VAL A 230 -8.76 19.27 5.37
N ILE A 231 -9.46 18.27 4.83
CA ILE A 231 -9.64 16.98 5.52
C ILE A 231 -8.28 16.32 5.74
N GLY A 232 -7.41 16.31 4.71
CA GLY A 232 -6.08 15.76 4.80
C GLY A 232 -5.23 16.42 5.88
N PHE A 233 -5.22 17.75 5.93
CA PHE A 233 -4.50 18.51 6.94
C PHE A 233 -4.97 18.17 8.37
N PHE A 234 -6.29 18.23 8.61
CA PHE A 234 -6.83 17.94 9.95
C PHE A 234 -6.63 16.47 10.36
N MET A 235 -6.75 15.53 9.42
CA MET A 235 -6.45 14.12 9.69
C MET A 235 -4.97 13.92 10.07
N THR A 236 -4.05 14.53 9.32
CA THR A 236 -2.62 14.45 9.61
C THR A 236 -2.31 15.04 10.97
N PHE A 237 -2.84 16.24 11.25
CA PHE A 237 -2.66 16.91 12.53
C PHE A 237 -3.23 16.09 13.71
N ALA A 238 -4.47 15.61 13.58
CA ALA A 238 -5.11 14.77 14.59
C ALA A 238 -4.36 13.44 14.79
N GLY A 239 -3.81 12.87 13.71
CA GLY A 239 -3.00 11.66 13.77
C GLY A 239 -1.71 11.86 14.58
N TYR A 240 -1.01 12.97 14.40
CA TYR A 240 0.16 13.30 15.22
C TYR A 240 -0.20 13.59 16.68
N LEU A 241 -1.33 14.27 16.95
CA LEU A 241 -1.83 14.44 18.32
C LEU A 241 -2.17 13.10 18.97
N TRP A 242 -2.84 12.19 18.24
CA TRP A 242 -3.11 10.84 18.73
C TRP A 242 -1.81 10.05 18.95
N GLY A 243 -0.78 10.32 18.15
CA GLY A 243 0.55 9.76 18.28
C GLY A 243 1.25 10.02 19.61
N LEU A 244 0.81 11.03 20.38
CA LEU A 244 1.32 11.31 21.72
C LEU A 244 0.93 10.22 22.75
N THR A 245 -0.18 9.51 22.51
CA THR A 245 -0.69 8.43 23.37
C THR A 245 -0.59 7.05 22.73
N PHE A 246 -0.64 6.97 21.42
CA PHE A 246 -0.50 5.75 20.62
C PHE A 246 0.44 6.02 19.46
N PRO A 247 1.75 5.76 19.61
CA PRO A 247 2.80 6.19 18.69
C PRO A 247 2.50 5.83 17.23
N VAL A 248 2.90 6.72 16.32
CA VAL A 248 2.80 6.46 14.87
C VAL A 248 3.74 5.31 14.54
N ASN A 249 3.19 4.19 14.08
CA ASN A 249 3.96 2.96 13.85
C ASN A 249 3.35 2.15 12.70
N GLU A 250 4.14 1.90 11.65
CA GLU A 250 3.77 1.10 10.49
C GLU A 250 3.68 -0.39 10.83
N ASN A 251 4.62 -0.90 11.62
CA ASN A 251 4.76 -2.34 11.86
C ASN A 251 3.53 -2.99 12.54
N ILE A 252 2.84 -2.23 13.37
CA ILE A 252 1.57 -2.63 13.99
C ILE A 252 0.38 -1.83 13.47
N TRP A 253 0.58 -0.99 12.44
CA TRP A 253 -0.46 -0.20 11.75
C TRP A 253 -1.35 0.58 12.71
N THR A 254 -0.74 1.39 13.61
CA THR A 254 -1.47 2.10 14.67
C THR A 254 -2.57 3.02 14.14
N SER A 255 -3.57 3.32 14.96
CA SER A 255 -4.66 4.23 14.58
C SER A 255 -4.15 5.64 14.24
N SER A 256 -3.14 6.12 14.97
CA SER A 256 -2.42 7.36 14.68
C SER A 256 -1.73 7.30 13.31
N PHE A 257 -1.07 6.20 12.98
CA PHE A 257 -0.44 5.96 11.68
C PHE A 257 -1.47 6.02 10.53
N VAL A 258 -2.64 5.38 10.71
CA VAL A 258 -3.72 5.44 9.71
C VAL A 258 -4.19 6.88 9.48
N PHE A 259 -4.38 7.67 10.55
CA PHE A 259 -4.79 9.07 10.42
C PHE A 259 -3.75 9.91 9.71
N VAL A 260 -2.48 9.83 10.11
CA VAL A 260 -1.39 10.56 9.47
C VAL A 260 -1.27 10.21 7.99
N THR A 261 -1.14 8.91 7.67
CA THR A 261 -0.91 8.47 6.29
C THR A 261 -2.12 8.67 5.38
N SER A 262 -3.34 8.46 5.89
CA SER A 262 -4.56 8.79 5.15
C SER A 262 -4.67 10.30 4.90
N GLY A 263 -4.35 11.13 5.90
CA GLY A 263 -4.35 12.58 5.75
C GLY A 263 -3.39 13.05 4.66
N ILE A 264 -2.16 12.54 4.66
CA ILE A 264 -1.17 12.83 3.61
C ILE A 264 -1.68 12.32 2.24
N ALA A 265 -2.34 11.14 2.18
CA ALA A 265 -2.90 10.59 0.94
C ALA A 265 -4.05 11.45 0.39
N PHE A 266 -4.92 12.02 1.25
CA PHE A 266 -5.95 12.98 0.84
C PHE A 266 -5.31 14.22 0.22
N MET A 267 -4.30 14.81 0.85
CA MET A 267 -3.58 15.99 0.33
C MET A 267 -2.88 15.67 -0.99
N ALA A 268 -2.20 14.52 -1.08
CA ALA A 268 -1.54 14.08 -2.31
C ALA A 268 -2.56 13.91 -3.45
N LEU A 269 -3.71 13.25 -3.21
CA LEU A 269 -4.77 13.12 -4.21
C LEU A 269 -5.28 14.48 -4.65
N GLY A 270 -5.49 15.43 -3.73
CA GLY A 270 -5.89 16.80 -4.02
C GLY A 270 -4.87 17.52 -4.89
N ALA A 271 -3.58 17.42 -4.58
CA ALA A 271 -2.50 18.02 -5.35
C ALA A 271 -2.40 17.41 -6.77
N PHE A 272 -2.41 16.09 -6.89
CA PHE A 272 -2.42 15.41 -8.20
C PHE A 272 -3.64 15.80 -9.02
N TYR A 273 -4.83 15.83 -8.43
CA TYR A 273 -6.06 16.22 -9.11
C TYR A 273 -6.00 17.67 -9.59
N PHE A 274 -5.52 18.60 -8.75
CA PHE A 274 -5.35 20.01 -9.12
C PHE A 274 -4.37 20.16 -10.27
N LEU A 275 -3.17 19.58 -10.16
CA LEU A 275 -2.12 19.74 -11.16
C LEU A 275 -2.46 19.05 -12.48
N VAL A 276 -2.93 17.80 -12.44
CA VAL A 276 -3.11 16.97 -13.62
C VAL A 276 -4.47 17.17 -14.27
N ASP A 277 -5.58 16.99 -13.51
CA ASP A 277 -6.93 16.99 -14.10
C ASP A 277 -7.54 18.40 -14.21
N MET A 278 -7.10 19.39 -13.40
CA MET A 278 -7.61 20.75 -13.47
C MET A 278 -6.71 21.67 -14.29
N LYS A 279 -5.38 21.67 -14.02
CA LYS A 279 -4.41 22.53 -14.73
C LYS A 279 -3.87 21.91 -16.00
N GLY A 280 -4.12 20.62 -16.26
CA GLY A 280 -3.65 19.93 -17.45
C GLY A 280 -2.13 19.69 -17.48
N LEU A 281 -1.45 19.77 -16.32
CA LEU A 281 -0.01 19.52 -16.22
C LEU A 281 0.27 18.01 -16.32
N THR A 282 0.19 17.48 -17.53
CA THR A 282 0.42 16.04 -17.79
C THR A 282 1.88 15.70 -18.03
N TYR A 283 2.77 16.71 -18.08
CA TYR A 283 4.21 16.49 -18.23
C TYR A 283 4.74 15.65 -17.02
N GLY A 284 5.47 14.59 -17.34
CA GLY A 284 5.99 13.68 -16.30
C GLY A 284 4.99 12.64 -15.76
N THR A 285 3.68 12.76 -16.02
CA THR A 285 2.69 11.77 -15.52
C THR A 285 2.69 10.45 -16.30
N LYS A 286 3.22 10.45 -17.52
CA LYS A 286 3.20 9.28 -18.41
C LYS A 286 3.86 8.04 -17.81
N PRO A 287 5.05 8.09 -17.16
CA PRO A 287 5.60 6.93 -16.46
C PRO A 287 4.66 6.39 -15.38
N GLY A 288 4.06 7.27 -14.55
CA GLY A 288 3.08 6.87 -13.55
C GLY A 288 1.84 6.20 -14.17
N ILE A 289 1.29 6.73 -15.27
CA ILE A 289 0.16 6.12 -15.98
C ILE A 289 0.52 4.73 -16.51
N ILE A 290 1.73 4.54 -17.02
CA ILE A 290 2.22 3.26 -17.56
C ILE A 290 2.30 2.21 -16.45
N PHE A 291 2.96 2.52 -15.33
CA PHE A 291 3.02 1.65 -14.17
C PHE A 291 1.62 1.40 -13.57
N GLY A 292 0.81 2.45 -13.44
CA GLY A 292 -0.54 2.39 -12.86
C GLY A 292 -1.54 1.56 -13.67
N ALA A 293 -1.31 1.39 -14.98
CA ALA A 293 -2.19 0.61 -15.86
C ALA A 293 -2.22 -0.89 -15.50
N ASN A 294 -1.10 -1.44 -15.00
CA ASN A 294 -0.93 -2.83 -14.59
C ASN A 294 -0.25 -2.92 -13.20
N ALA A 295 -0.65 -2.09 -12.24
CA ALA A 295 0.06 -1.87 -10.98
C ALA A 295 0.44 -3.16 -10.24
N ILE A 296 -0.51 -4.07 -10.00
CA ILE A 296 -0.25 -5.34 -9.30
C ILE A 296 0.68 -6.24 -10.13
N THR A 297 0.46 -6.33 -11.44
CA THR A 297 1.30 -7.15 -12.32
C THR A 297 2.75 -6.65 -12.34
N VAL A 298 2.95 -5.34 -12.35
CA VAL A 298 4.27 -4.72 -12.31
C VAL A 298 4.96 -4.97 -10.97
N TYR A 299 4.22 -4.91 -9.86
CA TYR A 299 4.70 -5.28 -8.53
C TYR A 299 5.16 -6.75 -8.49
N VAL A 300 4.31 -7.67 -8.95
CA VAL A 300 4.63 -9.11 -9.04
C VAL A 300 5.87 -9.35 -9.91
N LEU A 301 5.98 -8.63 -11.03
CA LEU A 301 7.16 -8.73 -11.89
C LEU A 301 8.43 -8.28 -11.16
N GLY A 302 8.35 -7.26 -10.30
CA GLY A 302 9.45 -6.83 -9.44
C GLY A 302 9.92 -7.97 -8.53
N ASP A 303 9.00 -8.60 -7.82
CA ASP A 303 9.33 -9.72 -6.91
C ASP A 303 9.88 -10.94 -7.67
N VAL A 304 9.30 -11.26 -8.84
CA VAL A 304 9.79 -12.38 -9.67
C VAL A 304 11.21 -12.11 -10.21
N LEU A 305 11.47 -10.90 -10.70
CA LEU A 305 12.81 -10.54 -11.17
C LEU A 305 13.83 -10.46 -10.02
N ALA A 306 13.39 -10.22 -8.79
CA ALA A 306 14.27 -10.25 -7.64
C ALA A 306 14.94 -11.61 -7.45
N LEU A 307 14.30 -12.73 -7.80
CA LEU A 307 14.92 -14.05 -7.78
C LEU A 307 16.16 -14.12 -8.69
N LEU A 308 16.11 -13.43 -9.84
CA LEU A 308 17.26 -13.36 -10.73
C LEU A 308 18.37 -12.45 -10.17
N PHE A 309 18.00 -11.26 -9.69
CA PHE A 309 18.99 -10.25 -9.30
C PHE A 309 19.58 -10.48 -7.90
N TYR A 310 18.81 -11.04 -6.97
CA TYR A 310 19.24 -11.30 -5.58
C TYR A 310 19.44 -12.79 -5.28
N GLY A 311 18.78 -13.68 -6.02
CA GLY A 311 18.88 -15.12 -5.82
C GLY A 311 19.99 -15.79 -6.63
N LEU A 312 20.20 -15.37 -7.90
CA LEU A 312 21.23 -15.95 -8.75
C LEU A 312 22.62 -15.50 -8.30
N LYS A 313 23.47 -16.45 -7.95
CA LYS A 313 24.86 -16.21 -7.53
C LYS A 313 25.82 -16.53 -8.68
N ILE A 314 26.65 -15.57 -9.07
CA ILE A 314 27.74 -15.72 -10.04
C ILE A 314 29.03 -15.45 -9.30
N GLY A 315 29.97 -16.41 -9.32
CA GLY A 315 31.21 -16.29 -8.54
C GLY A 315 31.02 -16.19 -7.03
N GLY A 316 29.91 -16.75 -6.50
CA GLY A 316 29.58 -16.72 -5.06
C GLY A 316 28.78 -15.52 -4.60
N GLN A 317 28.53 -14.52 -5.47
CA GLN A 317 27.89 -13.25 -5.16
C GLN A 317 26.67 -13.00 -6.05
N SER A 318 25.63 -12.35 -5.52
CA SER A 318 24.41 -12.01 -6.26
C SER A 318 24.63 -10.89 -7.26
N LEU A 319 23.78 -10.80 -8.30
CA LEU A 319 23.91 -9.78 -9.34
C LEU A 319 23.80 -8.35 -8.80
N ASN A 320 22.90 -8.08 -7.85
CA ASN A 320 22.78 -6.77 -7.23
C ASN A 320 24.09 -6.35 -6.54
N MET A 321 24.77 -7.29 -5.86
CA MET A 321 26.05 -7.01 -5.20
C MET A 321 27.18 -6.78 -6.20
N HIS A 322 27.22 -7.50 -7.32
CA HIS A 322 28.18 -7.21 -8.39
C HIS A 322 28.03 -5.79 -8.93
N PHE A 323 26.80 -5.33 -9.15
CA PHE A 323 26.54 -3.93 -9.55
C PHE A 323 26.99 -2.94 -8.47
N PHE A 324 26.63 -3.20 -7.22
CA PHE A 324 26.99 -2.36 -6.10
C PHE A 324 28.52 -2.23 -5.97
N ASP A 325 29.25 -3.34 -6.01
CA ASP A 325 30.71 -3.36 -5.91
C ASP A 325 31.39 -2.69 -7.12
N ALA A 326 30.86 -2.87 -8.32
CA ALA A 326 31.37 -2.19 -9.51
C ALA A 326 31.27 -0.66 -9.38
N PHE A 327 30.15 -0.13 -8.88
CA PHE A 327 29.99 1.31 -8.67
C PHE A 327 30.88 1.85 -7.53
N THR A 328 31.02 1.09 -6.45
CA THR A 328 31.89 1.48 -5.34
C THR A 328 33.38 1.41 -5.70
N ALA A 329 33.77 0.44 -6.54
CA ALA A 329 35.12 0.35 -7.10
C ALA A 329 35.47 1.55 -8.01
N LEU A 330 34.47 2.18 -8.64
CA LEU A 330 34.63 3.43 -9.38
C LEU A 330 34.68 4.68 -8.48
N GLY A 331 34.75 4.52 -7.16
CA GLY A 331 34.83 5.61 -6.19
C GLY A 331 33.48 6.23 -5.80
N MET A 332 32.35 5.60 -6.19
CA MET A 332 31.02 6.09 -5.81
C MET A 332 30.74 5.83 -4.32
N ALA A 333 30.13 6.81 -3.64
CA ALA A 333 29.68 6.63 -2.27
C ALA A 333 28.69 5.46 -2.14
N PRO A 334 28.83 4.54 -1.16
CA PRO A 334 28.02 3.31 -1.08
C PRO A 334 26.50 3.53 -1.12
N LYS A 335 25.98 4.52 -0.38
CA LYS A 335 24.54 4.86 -0.42
C LYS A 335 24.07 5.32 -1.80
N LEU A 336 24.92 6.04 -2.53
CA LEU A 336 24.60 6.50 -3.90
C LEU A 336 24.62 5.31 -4.88
N ALA A 337 25.59 4.41 -4.77
CA ALA A 337 25.66 3.19 -5.57
C ALA A 337 24.41 2.32 -5.39
N SER A 338 23.98 2.11 -4.14
CA SER A 338 22.76 1.38 -3.81
C SER A 338 21.50 2.04 -4.38
N MET A 339 21.39 3.37 -4.29
CA MET A 339 20.25 4.12 -4.84
C MET A 339 20.21 4.06 -6.38
N ILE A 340 21.36 4.23 -7.05
CA ILE A 340 21.43 4.15 -8.52
C ILE A 340 21.02 2.77 -8.99
N TYR A 341 21.46 1.70 -8.33
CA TYR A 341 21.00 0.36 -8.63
C TYR A 341 19.49 0.25 -8.52
N ALA A 342 18.87 0.75 -7.43
CA ALA A 342 17.43 0.71 -7.23
C ALA A 342 16.68 1.46 -8.36
N ILE A 343 17.19 2.61 -8.79
CA ILE A 343 16.64 3.37 -9.93
C ILE A 343 16.76 2.54 -11.23
N LEU A 344 17.90 1.92 -11.49
CA LEU A 344 18.09 1.07 -12.66
C LEU A 344 17.13 -0.14 -12.63
N TYR A 345 16.91 -0.73 -11.46
CA TYR A 345 15.94 -1.80 -11.28
C TYR A 345 14.52 -1.36 -11.64
N VAL A 346 14.08 -0.19 -11.17
CA VAL A 346 12.79 0.41 -11.59
C VAL A 346 12.75 0.63 -13.10
N CYS A 347 13.82 1.11 -13.70
CA CYS A 347 13.91 1.30 -15.17
C CYS A 347 13.80 -0.03 -15.93
N ILE A 348 14.41 -1.10 -15.44
CA ILE A 348 14.30 -2.44 -16.04
C ILE A 348 12.84 -2.90 -16.01
N ILE A 349 12.14 -2.74 -14.89
CA ILE A 349 10.73 -3.11 -14.75
C ILE A 349 9.81 -2.21 -15.57
N PHE A 350 10.21 -0.96 -15.82
CA PHE A 350 9.46 -0.04 -16.67
C PHE A 350 9.37 -0.54 -18.13
N ILE A 351 10.37 -1.26 -18.62
CA ILE A 351 10.38 -1.75 -20.02
C ILE A 351 9.20 -2.67 -20.31
N PRO A 352 8.98 -3.79 -19.59
CA PRO A 352 7.81 -4.64 -19.81
C PRO A 352 6.49 -3.93 -19.48
N ALA A 353 6.45 -3.03 -18.48
CA ALA A 353 5.28 -2.21 -18.21
C ALA A 353 4.92 -1.33 -19.44
N LEU A 354 5.90 -0.71 -20.08
CA LEU A 354 5.73 0.09 -21.28
C LEU A 354 5.27 -0.76 -22.47
N ILE A 355 5.83 -1.97 -22.64
CA ILE A 355 5.43 -2.90 -23.71
C ILE A 355 3.95 -3.30 -23.53
N MET A 356 3.56 -3.70 -22.32
CA MET A 356 2.16 -4.03 -22.00
C MET A 356 1.23 -2.84 -22.29
N TYR A 357 1.62 -1.65 -21.84
CA TYR A 357 0.84 -0.43 -22.04
C TYR A 357 0.67 -0.10 -23.54
N ARG A 358 1.74 -0.15 -24.33
CA ARG A 358 1.72 0.11 -25.80
C ARG A 358 0.87 -0.92 -26.53
N ARG A 359 0.94 -2.20 -26.13
CA ARG A 359 0.16 -3.30 -26.71
C ARG A 359 -1.26 -3.38 -26.16
N LYS A 360 -1.67 -2.44 -25.28
CA LYS A 360 -3.00 -2.40 -24.62
C LYS A 360 -3.33 -3.70 -23.85
N ILE A 361 -2.31 -4.36 -23.31
CA ILE A 361 -2.46 -5.55 -22.44
C ILE A 361 -2.68 -5.05 -21.03
N PHE A 362 -3.88 -5.30 -20.51
CA PHE A 362 -4.26 -4.94 -19.12
C PHE A 362 -4.66 -6.21 -18.39
N ILE A 363 -3.77 -6.69 -17.52
CA ILE A 363 -4.00 -7.87 -16.70
C ILE A 363 -4.85 -7.44 -15.49
N LYS A 364 -6.08 -7.94 -15.43
CA LYS A 364 -7.01 -7.67 -14.32
C LYS A 364 -6.82 -8.71 -13.22
N LEU A 365 -5.92 -8.42 -12.32
CA LEU A 365 -5.81 -9.10 -11.04
C LEU A 365 -6.74 -8.46 -10.02
#